data_7a2fc62014452666599c64c2200f31cd
#
_entry.id   7a2fc62014452666599c64c2200f31cd
#
_cell.length_a   1.000
_cell.length_b   1.000
_cell.length_c   1.000
_cell.angle_alpha   90.00
_cell.angle_beta   90.00
_cell.angle_gamma   90.00
#
_symmetry.space_group_name_H-M   'P 1'
#
loop_
_entity.id
_entity.type
_entity.pdbx_description
1 polymer ?
#
loop_
_entity_poly.entity_id
_entity_poly.type
_entity_poly.pdbx_seq_one_letter_code
_entity_poly.pdbx_strand_id
1 'polypeptide(L)'
;MFLIKNICLIMFSIIFILFTVGYASQPIIVSNNNALSLLDFNSIKHTYSDNNYNSIIDNVNLAYTSVYYSCILISILLGLGIIFVLFKYYIFKVTGNILFLISLIYMIVVFIVLQLLIILNSFVTSFDQSSDSKSIQFNIQTSNGTGYYLMLVSTILMIITHIVYTIFA
;
A
#
# COMPACT_ATOMS: atom_id res chain seq x y z
N MET A 1 -29.57 9.45 11.37
CA MET A 1 -29.32 8.37 10.41
C MET A 1 -28.85 8.88 9.04
N PHE A 2 -29.62 9.72 8.31
CA PHE A 2 -29.21 10.27 6.99
C PHE A 2 -27.88 11.04 7.00
N LEU A 3 -27.65 11.90 8.01
CA LEU A 3 -26.43 12.70 8.15
C LEU A 3 -25.17 11.81 8.31
N ILE A 4 -25.24 10.78 9.15
CA ILE A 4 -24.11 9.88 9.43
C ILE A 4 -23.70 9.11 8.17
N LYS A 5 -24.67 8.63 7.38
CA LYS A 5 -24.40 7.98 6.09
C LYS A 5 -23.61 8.88 5.13
N ASN A 6 -24.03 10.13 5.02
CA ASN A 6 -23.35 11.09 4.14
C ASN A 6 -21.92 11.39 4.63
N ILE A 7 -21.73 11.51 5.95
CA ILE A 7 -20.40 11.68 6.53
C ILE A 7 -19.52 10.47 6.22
N CYS A 8 -20.02 9.24 6.43
CA CYS A 8 -19.27 8.03 6.10
C CYS A 8 -18.91 7.97 4.60
N LEU A 9 -19.80 8.37 3.70
CA LEU A 9 -19.52 8.39 2.27
C LEU A 9 -18.41 9.39 1.91
N ILE A 10 -18.44 10.58 2.52
CA ILE A 10 -17.35 11.56 2.38
C ILE A 10 -16.03 10.97 2.89
N MET A 11 -16.07 10.31 4.05
CA MET A 11 -14.88 9.66 4.61
C MET A 11 -14.33 8.55 3.70
N PHE A 12 -15.17 7.70 3.11
CA PHE A 12 -14.72 6.72 2.11
C PHE A 12 -14.06 7.37 0.90
N SER A 13 -14.57 8.52 0.45
CA SER A 13 -13.97 9.28 -0.66
C SER A 13 -12.59 9.85 -0.28
N ILE A 14 -12.45 10.38 0.93
CA ILE A 14 -11.17 10.87 1.46
C ILE A 14 -10.17 9.70 1.57
N ILE A 15 -10.59 8.55 2.11
CA ILE A 15 -9.76 7.36 2.24
C ILE A 15 -9.29 6.89 0.86
N PHE A 16 -10.17 6.86 -0.14
CA PHE A 16 -9.82 6.53 -1.52
C PHE A 16 -8.72 7.44 -2.06
N ILE A 17 -8.84 8.75 -1.87
CA ILE A 17 -7.84 9.73 -2.33
C ILE A 17 -6.50 9.52 -1.59
N LEU A 18 -6.52 9.44 -0.25
CA LEU A 18 -5.30 9.28 0.54
C LEU A 18 -4.56 7.99 0.21
N PHE A 19 -5.29 6.89 0.05
CA PHE A 19 -4.71 5.61 -0.30
C PHE A 19 -4.09 5.65 -1.70
N THR A 20 -4.81 6.21 -2.68
CA THR A 20 -4.33 6.32 -4.06
C THR A 20 -3.09 7.20 -4.16
N VAL A 21 -3.08 8.35 -3.51
CA VAL A 21 -1.91 9.25 -3.45
C VAL A 21 -0.74 8.54 -2.77
N GLY A 22 -1.01 7.79 -1.68
CA GLY A 22 0.02 7.10 -0.91
C GLY A 22 0.82 6.11 -1.75
N TYR A 23 0.17 5.25 -2.54
CA TYR A 23 0.89 4.25 -3.31
C TYR A 23 1.37 4.73 -4.69
N ALA A 24 0.67 5.70 -5.31
CA ALA A 24 0.94 6.09 -6.70
C ALA A 24 1.98 7.20 -6.84
N SER A 25 2.05 8.14 -5.88
CA SER A 25 2.86 9.36 -6.04
C SER A 25 3.84 9.63 -4.91
N GLN A 26 3.73 8.91 -3.79
CA GLN A 26 4.57 9.18 -2.63
C GLN A 26 5.61 8.07 -2.42
N PRO A 27 6.81 8.40 -1.92
CA PRO A 27 7.82 7.41 -1.62
C PRO A 27 7.36 6.48 -0.49
N ILE A 28 7.52 5.18 -0.70
CA ILE A 28 7.23 4.13 0.29
C ILE A 28 8.46 3.86 1.16
N ILE A 29 9.65 3.90 0.54
CA ILE A 29 10.94 3.70 1.21
C ILE A 29 11.81 4.93 0.95
N VAL A 30 12.45 5.41 2.01
CA VAL A 30 13.45 6.48 1.93
C VAL A 30 14.78 5.92 2.42
N SER A 31 15.79 5.96 1.57
CA SER A 31 17.18 5.67 1.89
C SER A 31 18.01 6.97 1.76
N ASN A 32 19.17 7.05 2.37
CA ASN A 32 20.00 8.26 2.53
C ASN A 32 20.09 9.20 1.31
N ASN A 33 19.90 8.69 0.09
CA ASN A 33 19.95 9.51 -1.14
C ASN A 33 18.81 9.22 -2.13
N ASN A 34 17.93 8.27 -1.88
CA ASN A 34 16.88 7.86 -2.81
C ASN A 34 15.55 7.68 -2.09
N ALA A 35 14.51 8.28 -2.65
CA ALA A 35 13.13 8.06 -2.23
C ALA A 35 12.43 7.25 -3.33
N LEU A 36 11.97 6.04 -3.01
CA LEU A 36 11.37 5.09 -3.96
C LEU A 36 9.88 4.95 -3.72
N SER A 37 9.08 5.22 -4.73
CA SER A 37 7.65 4.89 -4.76
C SER A 37 7.45 3.43 -5.22
N LEU A 38 6.23 2.87 -5.04
CA LEU A 38 5.91 1.54 -5.57
C LEU A 38 6.05 1.46 -7.09
N LEU A 39 5.84 2.58 -7.78
CA LEU A 39 5.98 2.66 -9.24
C LEU A 39 7.45 2.54 -9.67
N ASP A 40 8.37 3.11 -8.88
CA ASP A 40 9.80 3.13 -9.21
C ASP A 40 10.39 1.71 -9.19
N PHE A 41 9.91 0.82 -8.29
CA PHE A 41 10.36 -0.57 -8.24
C PHE A 41 10.14 -1.35 -9.54
N ASN A 42 9.13 -0.97 -10.32
CA ASN A 42 8.87 -1.59 -11.62
C ASN A 42 9.89 -1.16 -12.71
N SER A 43 10.58 -0.06 -12.51
CA SER A 43 11.54 0.50 -13.47
C SER A 43 13.01 0.20 -13.16
N ILE A 44 13.31 -0.29 -11.93
CA ILE A 44 14.69 -0.54 -11.51
C ILE A 44 15.20 -1.88 -12.08
N LYS A 45 15.95 -1.80 -13.18
CA LYS A 45 16.76 -2.92 -13.66
C LYS A 45 18.13 -2.88 -12.99
N HIS A 46 18.33 -3.71 -12.00
CA HIS A 46 19.66 -3.88 -11.40
C HIS A 46 20.50 -4.83 -12.23
N THR A 47 21.66 -4.36 -12.69
CA THR A 47 22.70 -5.18 -13.31
C THR A 47 23.77 -5.46 -12.26
N TYR A 48 23.64 -6.57 -11.54
CA TYR A 48 24.70 -7.08 -10.67
C TYR A 48 25.49 -8.17 -11.38
N SER A 49 26.77 -8.27 -11.07
CA SER A 49 27.70 -9.21 -11.71
C SER A 49 27.53 -10.66 -11.23
N ASP A 50 26.75 -10.92 -10.19
CA ASP A 50 26.57 -12.25 -9.60
C ASP A 50 25.15 -12.78 -9.80
N ASN A 51 25.02 -13.92 -10.49
CA ASN A 51 23.75 -14.52 -10.92
C ASN A 51 22.84 -14.93 -9.75
N ASN A 52 23.38 -15.28 -8.59
CA ASN A 52 22.59 -15.68 -7.41
C ASN A 52 21.92 -14.48 -6.75
N TYR A 53 22.57 -13.32 -6.73
CA TYR A 53 22.02 -12.08 -6.21
C TYR A 53 20.90 -11.54 -7.10
N ASN A 54 21.03 -11.63 -8.41
CA ASN A 54 20.02 -11.18 -9.36
C ASN A 54 18.68 -11.86 -9.13
N SER A 55 18.64 -13.14 -8.81
CA SER A 55 17.39 -13.87 -8.58
C SER A 55 16.64 -13.40 -7.32
N ILE A 56 17.34 -13.01 -6.26
CA ILE A 56 16.71 -12.50 -5.02
C ILE A 56 16.14 -11.10 -5.26
N ILE A 57 16.90 -10.23 -5.92
CA ILE A 57 16.47 -8.86 -6.24
C ILE A 57 15.29 -8.88 -7.20
N ASP A 58 15.28 -9.73 -8.21
CA ASP A 58 14.18 -9.89 -9.14
C ASP A 58 12.90 -10.34 -8.42
N ASN A 59 13.00 -11.27 -7.46
CA ASN A 59 11.87 -11.71 -6.65
C ASN A 59 11.33 -10.59 -5.74
N VAL A 60 12.21 -9.78 -5.14
CA VAL A 60 11.81 -8.62 -4.33
C VAL A 60 11.11 -7.57 -5.19
N ASN A 61 11.65 -7.25 -6.36
CA ASN A 61 11.03 -6.32 -7.31
C ASN A 61 9.67 -6.83 -7.79
N LEU A 62 9.55 -8.14 -8.09
CA LEU A 62 8.28 -8.76 -8.45
C LEU A 62 7.24 -8.65 -7.32
N ALA A 63 7.67 -8.82 -6.07
CA ALA A 63 6.79 -8.67 -4.91
C ALA A 63 6.29 -7.23 -4.74
N TYR A 64 7.15 -6.21 -4.87
CA TYR A 64 6.72 -4.80 -4.87
C TYR A 64 5.77 -4.47 -6.02
N THR A 65 6.04 -4.98 -7.21
CA THR A 65 5.16 -4.84 -8.37
C THR A 65 3.79 -5.46 -8.10
N SER A 66 3.74 -6.63 -7.48
CA SER A 66 2.49 -7.31 -7.09
C SER A 66 1.70 -6.50 -6.06
N VAL A 67 2.38 -5.89 -5.09
CA VAL A 67 1.76 -4.96 -4.13
C VAL A 67 1.17 -3.75 -4.85
N TYR A 68 1.88 -3.17 -5.81
CA TYR A 68 1.37 -2.04 -6.60
C TYR A 68 0.06 -2.38 -7.34
N TYR A 69 0.02 -3.51 -8.05
CA TYR A 69 -1.21 -3.95 -8.72
C TYR A 69 -2.35 -4.26 -7.75
N SER A 70 -2.03 -4.81 -6.59
CA SER A 70 -3.03 -5.02 -5.52
C SER A 70 -3.60 -3.70 -5.01
N CYS A 71 -2.79 -2.65 -4.89
CA CYS A 71 -3.25 -1.31 -4.53
C CYS A 71 -4.18 -0.70 -5.59
N ILE A 72 -3.89 -0.90 -6.88
CA ILE A 72 -4.79 -0.50 -7.96
C ILE A 72 -6.15 -1.21 -7.83
N LEU A 73 -6.14 -2.52 -7.62
CA LEU A 73 -7.37 -3.30 -7.44
C LEU A 73 -8.20 -2.79 -6.25
N ILE A 74 -7.56 -2.51 -5.11
CA ILE A 74 -8.22 -1.93 -3.93
C ILE A 74 -8.88 -0.59 -4.29
N SER A 75 -8.18 0.29 -5.00
CA SER A 75 -8.72 1.58 -5.41
C SER A 75 -9.94 1.42 -6.33
N ILE A 76 -9.92 0.46 -7.24
CA ILE A 76 -11.08 0.16 -8.09
C ILE A 76 -12.26 -0.33 -7.24
N LEU A 77 -12.04 -1.26 -6.32
CA LEU A 77 -13.09 -1.80 -5.44
C LEU A 77 -13.70 -0.72 -4.55
N LEU A 78 -12.88 0.18 -3.97
CA LEU A 78 -13.34 1.32 -3.18
C LEU A 78 -14.18 2.28 -4.03
N GLY A 79 -13.71 2.64 -5.21
CA GLY A 79 -14.42 3.51 -6.14
C GLY A 79 -15.78 2.93 -6.55
N LEU A 80 -15.82 1.65 -6.90
CA LEU A 80 -17.08 0.95 -7.21
C LEU A 80 -18.00 0.89 -5.99
N GLY A 81 -17.47 0.63 -4.80
CA GLY A 81 -18.23 0.63 -3.55
C GLY A 81 -18.92 1.97 -3.30
N ILE A 82 -18.20 3.09 -3.48
CA ILE A 82 -18.76 4.44 -3.37
C ILE A 82 -19.89 4.64 -4.39
N ILE A 83 -19.66 4.29 -5.65
CA ILE A 83 -20.66 4.41 -6.71
C ILE A 83 -21.92 3.62 -6.37
N PHE A 84 -21.78 2.36 -5.96
CA PHE A 84 -22.93 1.49 -5.66
C PHE A 84 -23.76 1.98 -4.48
N VAL A 85 -23.13 2.53 -3.43
CA VAL A 85 -23.86 3.08 -2.28
C VAL A 85 -24.69 4.32 -2.65
N LEU A 86 -24.30 5.05 -3.70
CA LEU A 86 -25.05 6.21 -4.19
C LEU A 86 -26.37 5.81 -4.89
N PHE A 87 -26.49 4.57 -5.40
CA PHE A 87 -27.75 4.11 -6.00
C PHE A 87 -28.84 3.90 -4.94
N LYS A 88 -30.08 4.23 -5.32
CA LYS A 88 -31.25 4.15 -4.42
C LYS A 88 -31.67 2.71 -4.10
N TYR A 89 -31.36 1.75 -4.97
CA TYR A 89 -31.79 0.36 -4.84
C TYR A 89 -31.03 -0.37 -3.73
N TYR A 90 -31.75 -1.14 -2.94
CA TYR A 90 -31.21 -1.88 -1.80
C TYR A 90 -30.08 -2.84 -2.18
N ILE A 91 -30.24 -3.56 -3.30
CA ILE A 91 -29.24 -4.52 -3.80
C ILE A 91 -27.88 -3.83 -4.00
N PHE A 92 -27.85 -2.65 -4.64
CA PHE A 92 -26.60 -1.92 -4.88
C PHE A 92 -25.96 -1.44 -3.57
N LYS A 93 -26.75 -1.07 -2.55
CA LYS A 93 -26.21 -0.67 -1.25
C LYS A 93 -25.55 -1.86 -0.53
N VAL A 94 -26.17 -3.03 -0.58
CA VAL A 94 -25.59 -4.25 -0.01
C VAL A 94 -24.28 -4.62 -0.75
N THR A 95 -24.30 -4.59 -2.08
CA THR A 95 -23.10 -4.85 -2.90
C THR A 95 -21.99 -3.84 -2.58
N GLY A 96 -22.31 -2.54 -2.46
CA GLY A 96 -21.34 -1.51 -2.08
C GLY A 96 -20.71 -1.77 -0.71
N ASN A 97 -21.51 -2.19 0.26
CA ASN A 97 -21.00 -2.54 1.59
C ASN A 97 -20.07 -3.77 1.56
N ILE A 98 -20.40 -4.78 0.77
CA ILE A 98 -19.54 -5.94 0.55
C ILE A 98 -18.22 -5.53 -0.11
N LEU A 99 -18.24 -4.63 -1.10
CA LEU A 99 -17.04 -4.12 -1.74
C LEU A 99 -16.15 -3.35 -0.76
N PHE A 100 -16.73 -2.56 0.16
CA PHE A 100 -15.96 -1.90 1.22
C PHE A 100 -15.30 -2.89 2.16
N LEU A 101 -16.01 -3.96 2.56
CA LEU A 101 -15.44 -5.01 3.41
C LEU A 101 -14.29 -5.74 2.72
N ILE A 102 -14.47 -6.11 1.46
CA ILE A 102 -13.42 -6.74 0.66
C ILE A 102 -12.20 -5.82 0.54
N SER A 103 -12.42 -4.54 0.20
CA SER A 103 -11.34 -3.54 0.11
C SER A 103 -10.58 -3.40 1.43
N LEU A 104 -11.29 -3.38 2.57
CA LEU A 104 -10.68 -3.30 3.89
C LEU A 104 -9.77 -4.51 4.17
N ILE A 105 -10.24 -5.72 3.89
CA ILE A 105 -9.43 -6.95 4.08
C ILE A 105 -8.18 -6.89 3.21
N TYR A 106 -8.31 -6.51 1.94
CA TYR A 106 -7.17 -6.38 1.03
C TYR A 106 -6.18 -5.29 1.48
N MET A 107 -6.67 -4.13 1.97
CA MET A 107 -5.81 -3.07 2.52
C MET A 107 -4.95 -3.58 3.67
N ILE A 108 -5.54 -4.34 4.60
CA ILE A 108 -4.82 -4.92 5.75
C ILE A 108 -3.75 -5.91 5.26
N VAL A 109 -4.11 -6.81 4.34
CA VAL A 109 -3.18 -7.81 3.79
C VAL A 109 -2.02 -7.14 3.06
N VAL A 110 -2.31 -6.19 2.18
CA VAL A 110 -1.29 -5.43 1.42
C VAL A 110 -0.37 -4.68 2.38
N PHE A 111 -0.92 -4.07 3.43
CA PHE A 111 -0.12 -3.37 4.43
C PHE A 111 0.84 -4.30 5.17
N ILE A 112 0.38 -5.50 5.58
CA ILE A 112 1.23 -6.51 6.23
C ILE A 112 2.34 -6.98 5.27
N VAL A 113 2.00 -7.29 4.02
CA VAL A 113 2.97 -7.71 3.01
C VAL A 113 4.01 -6.61 2.76
N LEU A 114 3.57 -5.36 2.62
CA LEU A 114 4.46 -4.22 2.42
C LEU A 114 5.43 -4.06 3.60
N GLN A 115 4.96 -4.19 4.83
CA GLN A 115 5.81 -4.13 6.01
C GLN A 115 6.87 -5.24 6.03
N LEU A 116 6.48 -6.46 5.66
CA LEU A 116 7.42 -7.58 5.55
C LEU A 116 8.47 -7.35 4.46
N LEU A 117 8.07 -6.78 3.31
CA LEU A 117 9.00 -6.45 2.22
C LEU A 117 9.99 -5.35 2.63
N ILE A 118 9.57 -4.33 3.37
CA ILE A 118 10.47 -3.28 3.87
C ILE A 118 11.50 -3.88 4.83
N ILE A 119 11.08 -4.76 5.74
CA ILE A 119 11.97 -5.48 6.65
C ILE A 119 12.94 -6.36 5.86
N LEU A 120 12.45 -7.13 4.90
CA LEU A 120 13.28 -8.01 4.05
C LEU A 120 14.33 -7.21 3.28
N ASN A 121 13.94 -6.08 2.71
CA ASN A 121 14.85 -5.20 1.97
C ASN A 121 15.97 -4.65 2.87
N SER A 122 15.68 -4.32 4.13
CA SER A 122 16.70 -3.88 5.09
C SER A 122 17.70 -4.99 5.43
N PHE A 123 17.26 -6.26 5.46
CA PHE A 123 18.15 -7.41 5.64
C PHE A 123 19.06 -7.63 4.42
N VAL A 124 18.50 -7.62 3.21
CA VAL A 124 19.26 -7.82 1.97
C VAL A 124 20.37 -6.78 1.83
N THR A 125 20.08 -5.52 2.10
CA THR A 125 21.09 -4.44 2.05
C THR A 125 22.18 -4.58 3.10
N SER A 126 21.91 -5.16 4.27
CA SER A 126 22.90 -5.39 5.32
C SER A 126 23.86 -6.57 4.99
N PHE A 127 23.38 -7.58 4.25
CA PHE A 127 24.22 -8.71 3.81
C PHE A 127 25.20 -8.32 2.71
N ASP A 128 24.82 -7.46 1.79
CA ASP A 128 25.67 -7.00 0.69
C ASP A 128 26.92 -6.23 1.20
N GLN A 129 26.79 -5.55 2.35
CA GLN A 129 27.90 -4.85 3.00
C GLN A 129 28.91 -5.78 3.70
N SER A 130 28.52 -7.00 4.03
CA SER A 130 29.40 -7.94 4.75
C SER A 130 30.34 -8.74 3.84
N SER A 131 30.07 -8.79 2.54
CA SER A 131 30.83 -9.56 1.57
C SER A 131 32.01 -8.81 0.95
N ASP A 132 32.03 -7.49 1.01
CA ASP A 132 33.14 -6.68 0.52
C ASP A 132 34.03 -6.21 1.68
N SER A 133 35.22 -6.85 1.79
CA SER A 133 36.22 -6.65 2.86
C SER A 133 36.93 -5.27 2.82
N LYS A 134 36.35 -4.25 2.23
CA LYS A 134 36.77 -2.84 2.34
C LYS A 134 35.67 -2.04 3.00
N SER A 135 35.79 -1.98 4.30
CA SER A 135 35.04 -1.20 5.27
C SER A 135 34.73 0.25 4.83
N ILE A 136 33.68 0.43 4.06
CA ILE A 136 32.90 1.68 4.12
C ILE A 136 31.60 1.27 4.79
N GLN A 137 31.46 1.52 6.08
CA GLN A 137 30.20 1.36 6.81
C GLN A 137 29.21 2.37 6.27
N PHE A 138 28.55 2.04 5.18
CA PHE A 138 27.31 2.69 4.79
C PHE A 138 26.20 2.13 5.67
N ASN A 139 25.93 2.81 6.76
CA ASN A 139 24.73 2.58 7.56
C ASN A 139 23.54 3.07 6.70
N ILE A 140 23.05 2.21 5.78
CA ILE A 140 21.86 2.51 4.96
C ILE A 140 20.66 2.33 5.87
N GLN A 141 20.35 3.40 6.58
CA GLN A 141 19.14 3.49 7.39
C GLN A 141 17.95 3.66 6.45
N THR A 142 17.27 2.56 6.10
CA THR A 142 16.02 2.61 5.38
C THR A 142 14.91 3.03 6.34
N SER A 143 14.20 4.10 6.03
CA SER A 143 13.04 4.56 6.78
C SER A 143 11.77 4.45 5.93
N ASN A 144 10.63 4.34 6.61
CA ASN A 144 9.34 4.37 5.94
C ASN A 144 9.09 5.75 5.32
N GLY A 145 8.70 5.79 4.06
CA GLY A 145 8.38 7.02 3.36
C GLY A 145 6.98 7.56 3.68
N THR A 146 6.69 8.77 3.20
CA THR A 146 5.38 9.42 3.38
C THR A 146 4.23 8.60 2.81
N GLY A 147 4.45 7.91 1.69
CA GLY A 147 3.44 7.03 1.07
C GLY A 147 3.03 5.88 1.97
N TYR A 148 3.99 5.26 2.68
CA TYR A 148 3.71 4.24 3.69
C TYR A 148 2.76 4.76 4.79
N TYR A 149 3.04 5.94 5.32
CA TYR A 149 2.19 6.54 6.36
C TYR A 149 0.80 6.92 5.86
N LEU A 150 0.69 7.41 4.62
CA LEU A 150 -0.61 7.69 4.01
C LEU A 150 -1.45 6.42 3.84
N MET A 151 -0.83 5.31 3.42
CA MET A 151 -1.51 4.01 3.32
C MET A 151 -1.91 3.48 4.70
N LEU A 152 -1.07 3.65 5.73
CA LEU A 152 -1.38 3.27 7.11
C LEU A 152 -2.59 4.05 7.63
N VAL A 153 -2.55 5.38 7.53
CA VAL A 153 -3.63 6.26 7.98
C VAL A 153 -4.94 5.95 7.26
N SER A 154 -4.90 5.76 5.94
CA SER A 154 -6.09 5.40 5.17
C SER A 154 -6.66 4.04 5.59
N THR A 155 -5.83 3.06 5.92
CA THR A 155 -6.28 1.75 6.40
C THR A 155 -6.95 1.86 7.77
N ILE A 156 -6.38 2.63 8.71
CA ILE A 156 -6.97 2.88 10.04
C ILE A 156 -8.32 3.61 9.89
N LEU A 157 -8.37 4.67 9.08
CA LEU A 157 -9.60 5.40 8.81
C LEU A 157 -10.67 4.51 8.17
N MET A 158 -10.27 3.58 7.29
CA MET A 158 -11.19 2.63 6.66
C MET A 158 -11.82 1.70 7.69
N ILE A 159 -11.05 1.18 8.66
CA ILE A 159 -11.57 0.35 9.75
C ILE A 159 -12.63 1.12 10.54
N ILE A 160 -12.30 2.33 10.99
CA ILE A 160 -13.20 3.15 11.81
C ILE A 160 -14.47 3.49 11.02
N THR A 161 -14.31 3.97 9.78
CA THR A 161 -15.44 4.38 8.94
C THR A 161 -16.34 3.20 8.61
N HIS A 162 -15.78 2.02 8.33
CA HIS A 162 -16.56 0.83 8.03
C HIS A 162 -17.37 0.34 9.24
N ILE A 163 -16.79 0.37 10.44
CA ILE A 163 -17.49 0.05 11.70
C ILE A 163 -18.67 1.02 11.91
N VAL A 164 -18.41 2.33 11.83
CA VAL A 164 -19.48 3.35 11.99
C VAL A 164 -20.55 3.18 10.93
N TYR A 165 -20.17 2.97 9.68
CA TYR A 165 -21.11 2.76 8.59
C TYR A 165 -21.98 1.51 8.83
N THR A 166 -21.41 0.40 9.28
CA THR A 166 -22.14 -0.85 9.52
C THR A 166 -23.14 -0.72 10.69
N ILE A 167 -22.80 0.04 11.74
CA ILE A 167 -23.67 0.25 12.89
C ILE A 167 -24.84 1.19 12.56
N PHE A 168 -24.61 2.22 11.75
CA PHE A 168 -25.56 3.32 11.53
C PHE A 168 -26.17 3.34 10.12
N ALA A 169 -25.77 2.47 9.21
CA ALA A 169 -26.29 2.38 7.85
C ALA A 169 -27.50 1.49 7.75
#